data_51ad2970c8241c09844a0152757bad83
#
_entry.id   51ad2970c8241c09844a0152757bad83
#
_cell.length_a   1.000
_cell.length_b   1.000
_cell.length_c   1.000
_cell.angle_alpha   90.00
_cell.angle_beta   90.00
_cell.angle_gamma   90.00
#
_symmetry.space_group_name_H-M   'P 1'
#
loop_
_entity.id
_entity.type
_entity.pdbx_description
1 polymer ?
#
loop_
_entity_poly.entity_id
_entity_poly.type
_entity_poly.pdbx_seq_one_letter_code
_entity_poly.pdbx_strand_id
1 'polypeptide(L)'
;VIIGAMLISPLMGPIVGAGFALGMYDFSLLRKSLGNLLIATIVSLTVATLYFYLSPFKEVQSELLARTSPNIYDVLIAFFGGLAGVIAITRVEKGNPIPGVAIATALMPPLCTAGYGLATANWKFFLGALFLYGINCVFICIATFSIVKYLNYPASKQPDIKHQKQVRYGITTLI
;
A
#
# COMPACT_ATOMS: atom_id res chain seq x y z
N VAL A 1 -13.47 14.13 -3.03
CA VAL A 1 -13.54 12.72 -3.43
C VAL A 1 -12.32 11.95 -2.97
N ILE A 2 -11.10 12.40 -3.30
CA ILE A 2 -9.84 11.73 -2.91
C ILE A 2 -9.74 11.61 -1.38
N ILE A 3 -10.03 12.67 -0.62
CA ILE A 3 -10.01 12.67 0.85
C ILE A 3 -11.03 11.67 1.43
N GLY A 4 -12.23 11.59 0.87
CA GLY A 4 -13.24 10.60 1.30
C GLY A 4 -12.80 9.16 1.03
N ALA A 5 -12.16 8.91 -0.12
CA ALA A 5 -11.61 7.60 -0.47
C ALA A 5 -10.47 7.17 0.47
N MET A 6 -9.65 8.11 0.96
CA MET A 6 -8.59 7.84 1.93
C MET A 6 -9.14 7.29 3.26
N LEU A 7 -10.29 7.81 3.72
CA LEU A 7 -10.89 7.42 5.00
C LEU A 7 -11.47 6.00 4.99
N ILE A 8 -11.85 5.48 3.82
CA ILE A 8 -12.52 4.17 3.66
C ILE A 8 -11.59 3.15 2.97
N SER A 9 -10.29 3.39 2.99
CA SER A 9 -9.34 2.54 2.24
C SER A 9 -9.24 1.12 2.81
N PRO A 10 -9.57 0.08 2.03
CA PRO A 10 -9.40 -1.31 2.43
C PRO A 10 -7.95 -1.81 2.29
N LEU A 11 -7.02 -0.95 1.85
CA LEU A 11 -5.65 -1.35 1.49
C LEU A 11 -4.72 -1.49 2.70
N MET A 12 -5.05 -0.85 3.84
CA MET A 12 -4.21 -0.89 5.03
C MET A 12 -3.97 -2.30 5.56
N GLY A 13 -5.04 -3.07 5.76
CA GLY A 13 -4.95 -4.42 6.31
C GLY A 13 -4.03 -5.34 5.49
N PRO A 14 -4.28 -5.49 4.19
CA PRO A 14 -3.45 -6.32 3.32
C PRO A 14 -1.97 -5.90 3.24
N ILE A 15 -1.67 -4.61 3.15
CA ILE A 15 -0.29 -4.15 3.01
C ILE A 15 0.52 -4.36 4.30
N VAL A 16 -0.06 -4.02 5.44
CA VAL A 16 0.54 -4.26 6.75
C VAL A 16 0.64 -5.76 7.02
N GLY A 17 -0.40 -6.54 6.68
CA GLY A 17 -0.38 -8.00 6.76
C GLY A 17 0.74 -8.64 5.95
N ALA A 18 1.04 -8.11 4.75
CA ALA A 18 2.18 -8.56 3.94
C ALA A 18 3.53 -8.27 4.63
N GLY A 19 3.71 -7.06 5.18
CA GLY A 19 4.91 -6.70 5.92
C GLY A 19 5.11 -7.54 7.21
N PHE A 20 4.03 -7.80 7.95
CA PHE A 20 4.06 -8.72 9.11
C PHE A 20 4.43 -10.14 8.69
N ALA A 21 3.83 -10.65 7.62
CA ALA A 21 4.12 -11.98 7.10
C ALA A 21 5.59 -12.16 6.73
N LEU A 22 6.19 -11.14 6.11
CA LEU A 22 7.62 -11.11 5.81
C LEU A 22 8.46 -11.09 7.11
N GLY A 23 8.07 -10.29 8.10
CA GLY A 23 8.77 -10.19 9.38
C GLY A 23 8.75 -11.48 10.21
N MET A 24 7.64 -12.22 10.16
CA MET A 24 7.45 -13.49 10.88
C MET A 24 7.80 -14.72 10.04
N TYR A 25 8.23 -14.54 8.78
CA TYR A 25 8.51 -15.63 7.84
C TYR A 25 7.30 -16.56 7.59
N ASP A 26 6.08 -16.02 7.65
CA ASP A 26 4.84 -16.75 7.39
C ASP A 26 4.40 -16.57 5.92
N PHE A 27 4.75 -17.60 5.11
CA PHE A 27 4.44 -17.58 3.68
C PHE A 27 2.93 -17.71 3.38
N SER A 28 2.20 -18.41 4.25
CA SER A 28 0.75 -18.58 4.11
C SER A 28 0.03 -17.25 4.29
N LEU A 29 0.42 -16.50 5.33
CA LEU A 29 -0.09 -15.15 5.58
C LEU A 29 0.31 -14.18 4.46
N LEU A 30 1.54 -14.28 3.95
CA LEU A 30 2.02 -13.44 2.85
C LEU A 30 1.16 -13.62 1.59
N ARG A 31 0.94 -14.87 1.18
CA ARG A 31 0.13 -15.19 0.01
C ARG A 31 -1.31 -14.68 0.14
N LYS A 32 -1.91 -14.85 1.32
CA LYS A 32 -3.26 -14.37 1.61
C LYS A 32 -3.32 -12.83 1.58
N SER A 33 -2.35 -12.17 2.20
CA SER A 33 -2.27 -10.70 2.22
C SER A 33 -2.05 -10.12 0.84
N LEU A 34 -1.17 -10.72 0.04
CA LEU A 34 -0.94 -10.29 -1.34
C LEU A 34 -2.17 -10.48 -2.22
N GLY A 35 -2.88 -11.61 -2.08
CA GLY A 35 -4.14 -11.85 -2.78
C GLY A 35 -5.21 -10.81 -2.42
N ASN A 36 -5.37 -10.51 -1.14
CA ASN A 36 -6.30 -9.49 -0.68
C ASN A 36 -5.90 -8.08 -1.15
N LEU A 37 -4.59 -7.78 -1.19
CA LEU A 37 -4.08 -6.50 -1.72
C LEU A 37 -4.41 -6.35 -3.20
N LEU A 38 -4.22 -7.39 -4.00
CA LEU A 38 -4.56 -7.39 -5.42
C LEU A 38 -6.06 -7.16 -5.64
N ILE A 39 -6.91 -7.88 -4.93
CA ILE A 39 -8.37 -7.72 -5.02
C ILE A 39 -8.77 -6.29 -4.63
N ALA A 40 -8.27 -5.79 -3.51
CA ALA A 40 -8.57 -4.44 -3.05
C ALA A 40 -8.09 -3.37 -4.06
N THR A 41 -6.92 -3.56 -4.68
CA THR A 41 -6.39 -2.68 -5.73
C THR A 41 -7.30 -2.67 -6.96
N ILE A 42 -7.70 -3.84 -7.45
CA ILE A 42 -8.57 -3.96 -8.64
C ILE A 42 -9.93 -3.31 -8.37
N VAL A 43 -10.54 -3.58 -7.22
CA VAL A 43 -11.82 -2.99 -6.83
C VAL A 43 -11.70 -1.46 -6.73
N SER A 44 -10.69 -0.96 -6.03
CA SER A 44 -10.46 0.48 -5.89
C SER A 44 -10.24 1.17 -7.24
N LEU A 45 -9.45 0.55 -8.12
CA LEU A 45 -9.19 1.05 -9.47
C LEU A 45 -10.46 1.07 -10.32
N THR A 46 -11.27 0.02 -10.25
CA THR A 46 -12.55 -0.07 -10.99
C THR A 46 -13.52 1.01 -10.53
N VAL A 47 -13.67 1.18 -9.22
CA VAL A 47 -14.55 2.22 -8.66
C VAL A 47 -14.06 3.62 -9.03
N ALA A 48 -12.76 3.88 -8.96
CA ALA A 48 -12.18 5.17 -9.35
C ALA A 48 -12.41 5.44 -10.86
N THR A 49 -12.19 4.43 -11.71
CA THR A 49 -12.41 4.56 -13.16
C THR A 49 -13.88 4.85 -13.48
N LEU A 50 -14.81 4.12 -12.88
CA LEU A 50 -16.25 4.33 -13.03
C LEU A 50 -16.67 5.74 -12.58
N TYR A 51 -16.15 6.18 -11.43
CA TYR A 51 -16.42 7.52 -10.92
C TYR A 51 -16.00 8.60 -11.92
N PHE A 52 -14.75 8.55 -12.41
CA PHE A 52 -14.26 9.55 -13.37
C PHE A 52 -14.90 9.43 -14.75
N TYR A 53 -15.34 8.24 -15.15
CA TYR A 53 -16.07 8.05 -16.40
C TYR A 53 -17.46 8.69 -16.35
N LEU A 54 -18.16 8.56 -15.22
CA LEU A 54 -19.50 9.13 -15.00
C LEU A 54 -19.47 10.61 -14.61
N SER A 55 -18.35 11.10 -14.09
CA SER A 55 -18.22 12.48 -13.63
C SER A 55 -18.15 13.46 -14.81
N PRO A 56 -18.94 14.53 -14.80
CA PRO A 56 -18.86 15.60 -15.80
C PRO A 56 -17.58 16.44 -15.68
N PHE A 57 -16.93 16.41 -14.52
CA PHE A 57 -15.71 17.18 -14.24
C PHE A 57 -14.48 16.44 -14.75
N LYS A 58 -14.06 16.72 -15.98
CA LYS A 58 -12.86 16.14 -16.63
C LYS A 58 -11.63 17.04 -16.53
N GLU A 59 -11.71 18.13 -15.80
CA GLU A 59 -10.56 19.02 -15.63
C GLU A 59 -9.45 18.36 -14.82
N VAL A 60 -8.24 18.47 -15.32
CA VAL A 60 -7.05 17.95 -14.66
C VAL A 60 -6.72 18.84 -13.48
N GLN A 61 -6.99 18.38 -12.27
CA GLN A 61 -6.63 19.09 -11.05
C GLN A 61 -5.13 18.94 -10.77
N SER A 62 -4.52 19.97 -10.17
CA SER A 62 -3.10 19.98 -9.81
C SER A 62 -2.68 18.79 -8.93
N GLU A 63 -3.59 18.28 -8.08
CA GLU A 63 -3.36 17.10 -7.25
C GLU A 63 -3.19 15.81 -8.06
N LEU A 64 -3.89 15.67 -9.20
CA LEU A 64 -3.73 14.54 -10.10
C LEU A 64 -2.37 14.59 -10.81
N LEU A 65 -1.95 15.78 -11.24
CA LEU A 65 -0.65 15.99 -11.87
C LEU A 65 0.50 15.66 -10.91
N ALA A 66 0.41 16.05 -9.65
CA ALA A 66 1.42 15.78 -8.63
C ALA A 66 1.66 14.27 -8.42
N ARG A 67 0.68 13.40 -8.72
CA ARG A 67 0.78 11.95 -8.52
C ARG A 67 1.23 11.17 -9.76
N THR A 68 1.54 11.86 -10.86
CA THR A 68 2.05 11.22 -12.09
C THR A 68 3.57 11.17 -12.15
N SER A 69 4.25 11.91 -11.31
CA SER A 69 5.72 11.98 -11.24
C SER A 69 6.17 11.64 -9.82
N PRO A 70 6.65 10.40 -9.58
CA PRO A 70 7.15 10.00 -8.27
C PRO A 70 8.26 10.93 -7.79
N ASN A 71 8.13 11.43 -6.58
CA ASN A 71 9.14 12.28 -5.96
C ASN A 71 9.74 11.56 -4.75
N ILE A 72 10.97 11.87 -4.40
CA ILE A 72 11.63 11.29 -3.22
C ILE A 72 10.85 11.56 -1.92
N TYR A 73 10.13 12.68 -1.88
CA TYR A 73 9.26 13.03 -0.75
C TYR A 73 8.07 12.07 -0.60
N ASP A 74 7.49 11.58 -1.70
CA ASP A 74 6.39 10.61 -1.66
C ASP A 74 6.87 9.29 -1.04
N VAL A 75 8.08 8.86 -1.38
CA VAL A 75 8.73 7.67 -0.83
C VAL A 75 8.98 7.82 0.68
N LEU A 76 9.49 8.97 1.11
CA LEU A 76 9.71 9.28 2.53
C LEU A 76 8.39 9.30 3.30
N ILE A 77 7.34 9.90 2.75
CA ILE A 77 5.99 9.91 3.34
C ILE A 77 5.45 8.49 3.47
N ALA A 78 5.60 7.63 2.44
CA ALA A 78 5.18 6.25 2.49
C ALA A 78 5.94 5.45 3.56
N PHE A 79 7.24 5.64 3.66
CA PHE A 79 8.08 4.95 4.64
C PHE A 79 7.76 5.39 6.08
N PHE A 80 7.83 6.69 6.37
CA PHE A 80 7.54 7.19 7.72
C PHE A 80 6.08 7.05 8.12
N GLY A 81 5.15 7.23 7.17
CA GLY A 81 3.74 6.97 7.37
C GLY A 81 3.47 5.49 7.66
N GLY A 82 4.18 4.59 6.97
CA GLY A 82 4.16 3.15 7.23
C GLY A 82 4.69 2.81 8.62
N LEU A 83 5.83 3.37 9.02
CA LEU A 83 6.39 3.21 10.39
C LEU A 83 5.40 3.67 11.45
N ALA A 84 4.89 4.88 11.34
CA ALA A 84 3.92 5.44 12.28
C ALA A 84 2.65 4.59 12.34
N GLY A 85 2.14 4.15 11.18
CA GLY A 85 0.97 3.29 11.07
C GLY A 85 1.14 1.96 11.78
N VAL A 86 2.28 1.30 11.57
CA VAL A 86 2.56 0.00 12.21
C VAL A 86 2.79 0.13 13.70
N ILE A 87 3.55 1.13 14.16
CA ILE A 87 3.75 1.39 15.59
C ILE A 87 2.40 1.62 16.29
N ALA A 88 1.54 2.39 15.66
CA ALA A 88 0.22 2.67 16.23
C ALA A 88 -0.66 1.42 16.30
N ILE A 89 -0.64 0.53 15.30
CA ILE A 89 -1.38 -0.74 15.33
C ILE A 89 -0.82 -1.68 16.41
N THR A 90 0.50 -1.68 16.63
CA THR A 90 1.14 -2.60 17.58
C THR A 90 1.04 -2.14 19.03
N ARG A 91 0.88 -0.85 19.27
CA ARG A 91 0.94 -0.27 20.63
C ARG A 91 -0.37 0.31 21.15
N VAL A 92 -1.38 0.52 20.32
CA VAL A 92 -2.57 1.30 20.68
C VAL A 92 -3.77 0.40 20.89
N GLU A 93 -4.63 0.85 21.82
CA GLU A 93 -5.92 0.26 22.11
C GLU A 93 -6.77 0.01 20.85
N LYS A 94 -7.47 -1.09 20.87
CA LYS A 94 -8.34 -1.53 19.77
C LYS A 94 -9.32 -0.41 19.40
N GLY A 95 -9.22 0.09 18.16
CA GLY A 95 -10.22 1.03 17.62
C GLY A 95 -9.69 2.40 17.18
N ASN A 96 -8.39 2.68 17.23
CA ASN A 96 -7.87 3.95 16.75
C ASN A 96 -7.71 3.98 15.23
N PRO A 97 -8.49 4.77 14.46
CA PRO A 97 -8.44 4.83 13.00
C PRO A 97 -7.24 5.62 12.43
N ILE A 98 -6.53 6.40 13.26
CA ILE A 98 -5.45 7.29 12.83
C ILE A 98 -4.35 6.58 12.02
N PRO A 99 -3.87 5.38 12.42
CA PRO A 99 -2.83 4.67 11.65
C PRO A 99 -3.27 4.28 10.25
N GLY A 100 -4.55 3.91 10.11
CA GLY A 100 -5.12 3.56 8.82
C GLY A 100 -5.14 4.71 7.83
N VAL A 101 -5.44 5.89 8.32
CA VAL A 101 -5.44 7.13 7.53
C VAL A 101 -4.04 7.45 7.01
N ALA A 102 -3.00 7.32 7.84
CA ALA A 102 -1.62 7.59 7.44
C ALA A 102 -1.17 6.70 6.26
N ILE A 103 -1.48 5.41 6.29
CA ILE A 103 -1.16 4.47 5.19
C ILE A 103 -2.05 4.75 3.97
N ALA A 104 -3.32 5.03 4.19
CA ALA A 104 -4.27 5.31 3.12
C ALA A 104 -3.92 6.57 2.32
N THR A 105 -3.34 7.60 2.97
CA THR A 105 -2.89 8.83 2.29
C THR A 105 -1.79 8.58 1.28
N ALA A 106 -0.97 7.55 1.46
CA ALA A 106 0.07 7.18 0.50
C ALA A 106 -0.45 6.31 -0.65
N LEU A 107 -1.49 5.50 -0.44
CA LEU A 107 -1.93 4.48 -1.40
C LEU A 107 -3.13 4.91 -2.25
N MET A 108 -4.12 5.59 -1.68
CA MET A 108 -5.36 5.92 -2.39
C MET A 108 -5.22 6.99 -3.48
N PRO A 109 -4.50 8.10 -3.28
CA PRO A 109 -4.37 9.13 -4.31
C PRO A 109 -3.75 8.61 -5.61
N PRO A 110 -2.67 7.82 -5.60
CA PRO A 110 -2.14 7.21 -6.82
C PRO A 110 -3.17 6.30 -7.52
N LEU A 111 -3.95 5.50 -6.79
CA LEU A 111 -4.98 4.65 -7.39
C LEU A 111 -6.12 5.47 -8.02
N CYS A 112 -6.54 6.55 -7.37
CA CYS A 112 -7.53 7.47 -7.95
C CYS A 112 -7.00 8.11 -9.24
N THR A 113 -5.73 8.53 -9.26
CA THR A 113 -5.08 9.10 -10.46
C THR A 113 -4.93 8.05 -11.57
N ALA A 114 -4.62 6.81 -11.23
CA ALA A 114 -4.60 5.71 -12.20
C ALA A 114 -6.00 5.46 -12.79
N GLY A 115 -7.05 5.48 -11.96
CA GLY A 115 -8.44 5.39 -12.41
C GLY A 115 -8.85 6.53 -13.34
N TYR A 116 -8.41 7.76 -13.05
CA TYR A 116 -8.57 8.89 -13.96
C TYR A 116 -7.86 8.66 -15.30
N GLY A 117 -6.63 8.15 -15.26
CA GLY A 117 -5.85 7.81 -16.46
C GLY A 117 -6.57 6.80 -17.36
N LEU A 118 -7.20 5.77 -16.77
CA LEU A 118 -8.01 4.79 -17.50
C LEU A 118 -9.29 5.43 -18.07
N ALA A 119 -9.99 6.23 -17.29
CA ALA A 119 -11.25 6.87 -17.72
C ALA A 119 -11.06 7.86 -18.87
N THR A 120 -9.87 8.50 -18.94
CA THR A 120 -9.52 9.47 -19.98
C THR A 120 -8.64 8.89 -21.10
N ALA A 121 -8.37 7.57 -21.07
CA ALA A 121 -7.46 6.87 -21.98
C ALA A 121 -6.05 7.49 -22.03
N ASN A 122 -5.60 8.08 -20.93
CA ASN A 122 -4.28 8.69 -20.81
C ASN A 122 -3.31 7.74 -20.11
N TRP A 123 -2.57 6.98 -20.90
CA TRP A 123 -1.59 5.99 -20.42
C TRP A 123 -0.48 6.57 -19.55
N LYS A 124 -0.11 7.83 -19.77
CA LYS A 124 0.93 8.50 -18.98
C LYS A 124 0.49 8.68 -17.52
N PHE A 125 -0.77 9.09 -17.31
CA PHE A 125 -1.36 9.20 -15.98
C PHE A 125 -1.52 7.83 -15.32
N PHE A 126 -1.99 6.85 -16.08
CA PHE A 126 -2.19 5.49 -15.57
C PHE A 126 -0.87 4.85 -15.09
N LEU A 127 0.13 4.80 -15.97
CA LEU A 127 1.40 4.15 -15.67
C LEU A 127 2.19 4.89 -14.58
N GLY A 128 2.25 6.23 -14.64
CA GLY A 128 2.94 7.03 -13.63
C GLY A 128 2.34 6.86 -12.24
N ALA A 129 1.02 6.92 -12.13
CA ALA A 129 0.32 6.73 -10.86
C ALA A 129 0.41 5.29 -10.34
N LEU A 130 0.33 4.29 -11.21
CA LEU A 130 0.48 2.89 -10.83
C LEU A 130 1.91 2.58 -10.35
N PHE A 131 2.91 3.19 -10.96
CA PHE A 131 4.30 3.09 -10.54
C PHE A 131 4.51 3.70 -9.15
N LEU A 132 3.97 4.89 -8.90
CA LEU A 132 4.01 5.52 -7.58
C LEU A 132 3.31 4.65 -6.52
N TYR A 133 2.15 4.09 -6.85
CA TYR A 133 1.43 3.15 -5.98
C TYR A 133 2.30 1.95 -5.61
N GLY A 134 2.97 1.34 -6.61
CA GLY A 134 3.84 0.18 -6.41
C GLY A 134 5.03 0.51 -5.48
N ILE A 135 5.70 1.63 -5.71
CA ILE A 135 6.78 2.13 -4.84
C ILE A 135 6.28 2.29 -3.40
N ASN A 136 5.14 2.97 -3.20
CA ASN A 136 4.60 3.19 -1.87
C ASN A 136 4.25 1.86 -1.17
N CYS A 137 3.69 0.88 -1.88
CA CYS A 137 3.46 -0.46 -1.35
C CYS A 137 4.75 -1.11 -0.84
N VAL A 138 5.82 -1.06 -1.63
CA VAL A 138 7.12 -1.65 -1.25
C VAL A 138 7.68 -0.96 0.00
N PHE A 139 7.68 0.37 0.05
CA PHE A 139 8.24 1.10 1.20
C PHE A 139 7.41 0.93 2.48
N ILE A 140 6.09 0.84 2.39
CA ILE A 140 5.24 0.51 3.55
C ILE A 140 5.51 -0.93 4.03
N CYS A 141 5.69 -1.89 3.12
CA CYS A 141 6.09 -3.26 3.49
C CYS A 141 7.45 -3.30 4.18
N ILE A 142 8.45 -2.56 3.68
CA ILE A 142 9.77 -2.46 4.30
C ILE A 142 9.67 -1.82 5.69
N ALA A 143 8.90 -0.75 5.84
CA ALA A 143 8.66 -0.09 7.13
C ALA A 143 8.03 -1.08 8.13
N THR A 144 7.00 -1.80 7.71
CA THR A 144 6.32 -2.82 8.53
C THR A 144 7.27 -3.94 8.93
N PHE A 145 8.02 -4.48 7.98
CA PHE A 145 9.03 -5.50 8.21
C PHE A 145 10.07 -5.05 9.25
N SER A 146 10.56 -3.82 9.13
CA SER A 146 11.57 -3.27 10.05
C SER A 146 11.05 -3.19 11.48
N ILE A 147 9.81 -2.75 11.69
CA ILE A 147 9.19 -2.68 13.02
C ILE A 147 8.96 -4.08 13.60
N VAL A 148 8.43 -5.02 12.81
CA VAL A 148 8.20 -6.40 13.24
C VAL A 148 9.51 -7.07 13.68
N LYS A 149 10.58 -6.81 12.93
CA LYS A 149 11.90 -7.31 13.24
C LYS A 149 12.47 -6.66 14.51
N TYR A 150 12.30 -5.35 14.66
CA TYR A 150 12.76 -4.61 15.86
C TYR A 150 12.03 -5.05 17.14
N LEU A 151 10.72 -5.29 17.04
CA LEU A 151 9.91 -5.74 18.18
C LEU A 151 10.07 -7.24 18.50
N ASN A 152 10.90 -7.97 17.75
CA ASN A 152 11.15 -9.41 17.94
C ASN A 152 9.85 -10.23 18.04
N TYR A 153 8.86 -9.95 17.17
CA TYR A 153 7.66 -10.76 17.14
C TYR A 153 8.01 -12.23 16.91
N PRO A 154 7.40 -13.17 17.68
CA PRO A 154 7.71 -14.58 17.54
C PRO A 154 7.38 -15.06 16.13
N ALA A 155 8.31 -15.78 15.52
CA ALA A 155 8.08 -16.41 14.24
C ALA A 155 6.86 -17.35 14.30
N SER A 156 6.09 -17.42 13.21
CA SER A 156 4.93 -18.31 13.13
C SER A 156 5.30 -19.77 13.49
N LYS A 157 4.46 -20.44 14.26
CA LYS A 157 4.72 -21.80 14.77
C LYS A 157 4.83 -22.91 13.70
N GLN A 158 4.66 -22.57 12.42
CA GLN A 158 4.89 -23.46 11.28
C GLN A 158 5.80 -22.78 10.24
N PRO A 159 7.10 -22.63 10.50
CA PRO A 159 8.03 -22.23 9.47
C PRO A 159 8.30 -23.45 8.57
N ASP A 160 7.77 -23.42 7.38
CA ASP A 160 8.19 -24.34 6.32
C ASP A 160 9.64 -24.01 5.97
N ILE A 161 10.58 -24.81 6.46
CA ILE A 161 12.04 -24.58 6.41
C ILE A 161 12.53 -24.34 4.98
N LYS A 162 11.87 -24.92 3.97
CA LYS A 162 12.16 -24.70 2.56
C LYS A 162 11.82 -23.27 2.09
N HIS A 163 10.75 -22.66 2.59
CA HIS A 163 10.33 -21.33 2.21
C HIS A 163 11.03 -20.21 2.99
N GLN A 164 11.53 -20.51 4.19
CA GLN A 164 12.33 -19.55 4.98
C GLN A 164 13.59 -19.07 4.22
N LYS A 165 14.27 -19.98 3.51
CA LYS A 165 15.43 -19.63 2.68
C LYS A 165 15.05 -18.76 1.49
N GLN A 166 13.93 -19.04 0.81
CA GLN A 166 13.49 -18.26 -0.35
C GLN A 166 13.09 -16.82 0.02
N VAL A 167 12.36 -16.64 1.13
CA VAL A 167 11.99 -15.31 1.62
C VAL A 167 13.24 -14.53 2.05
N ARG A 168 14.19 -15.18 2.72
CA ARG A 168 15.46 -14.56 3.11
C ARG A 168 16.29 -14.11 1.89
N TYR A 169 16.38 -14.92 0.84
CA TYR A 169 17.05 -14.55 -0.41
C TYR A 169 16.32 -13.43 -1.15
N GLY A 170 14.97 -13.44 -1.20
CA GLY A 170 14.19 -12.39 -1.81
C GLY A 170 14.36 -11.03 -1.12
N ILE A 171 14.45 -11.01 0.20
CA ILE A 171 14.68 -9.77 0.98
C ILE A 171 16.09 -9.23 0.76
N THR A 172 17.11 -10.11 0.72
CA THR A 172 18.51 -9.69 0.48
C THR A 172 18.79 -9.19 -0.93
N THR A 173 17.94 -9.53 -1.90
CA THR A 173 18.05 -9.01 -3.28
C THR A 173 17.25 -7.74 -3.50
N LEU A 174 16.40 -7.34 -2.56
CA LEU A 174 15.53 -6.15 -2.66
C LEU A 174 16.08 -4.96 -1.85
N ILE A 175 17.07 -5.21 -0.98
CA ILE A 175 17.85 -4.22 -0.21
C ILE A 175 19.23 -4.09 -0.85
#